data_d0bd7afb33febc63f7670531ef5c377a
#
_entry.id   d0bd7afb33febc63f7670531ef5c377a
#
_cell.length_a   1.000
_cell.length_b   1.000
_cell.length_c   1.000
_cell.angle_alpha   90.00
_cell.angle_beta   90.00
_cell.angle_gamma   90.00
#
_symmetry.space_group_name_H-M   'P 1'
#
loop_
_entity.id
_entity.type
_entity.pdbx_description
1 polymer ?
#
loop_
_entity_poly.entity_id
_entity_poly.type
_entity_poly.pdbx_seq_one_letter_code
_entity_poly.pdbx_strand_id
1 'polypeptide(L)'
;MNDKLNILWTTDNKDTIFNMLSMYAINSVNRGWWKHLNIILWGASVKLVANDTQIQTEVLEMIQTGITIEACQDCCETFGVTSTIKNLGVDVKYMGAPLTQYIKDGEKILTI
;
A
#
# COMPACT_ATOMS: atom_id res chain seq x y z
N MET A 1 12.32 -19.75 1.83
CA MET A 1 11.12 -19.56 0.99
C MET A 1 10.52 -18.20 1.30
N ASN A 2 10.22 -17.41 0.28
CA ASN A 2 9.70 -16.07 0.48
C ASN A 2 8.17 -16.12 0.63
N ASP A 3 7.68 -15.90 1.85
CA ASP A 3 6.26 -15.87 2.18
C ASP A 3 5.80 -14.42 2.37
N LYS A 4 6.14 -13.59 1.39
CA LYS A 4 5.81 -12.17 1.36
C LYS A 4 5.14 -11.82 0.05
N LEU A 5 4.05 -11.06 0.13
CA LEU A 5 3.43 -10.45 -1.04
C LEU A 5 3.57 -8.94 -0.96
N ASN A 6 4.01 -8.33 -2.03
CA ASN A 6 3.95 -6.88 -2.21
C ASN A 6 2.78 -6.55 -3.13
N ILE A 7 1.90 -5.65 -2.71
CA ILE A 7 0.82 -5.14 -3.55
C ILE A 7 1.18 -3.73 -3.98
N LEU A 8 1.42 -3.54 -5.26
CA LEU A 8 1.62 -2.22 -5.84
C LEU A 8 0.24 -1.62 -6.14
N TRP A 9 -0.19 -0.71 -5.27
CA TRP A 9 -1.50 -0.10 -5.31
C TRP A 9 -1.44 1.22 -6.06
N THR A 10 -1.94 1.24 -7.29
CA THR A 10 -1.96 2.42 -8.15
C THR A 10 -3.36 2.96 -8.38
N THR A 11 -4.39 2.13 -8.24
CA THR A 11 -5.77 2.50 -8.58
C THR A 11 -6.37 3.53 -7.63
N ASP A 12 -7.20 4.41 -8.17
CA ASP A 12 -8.06 5.30 -7.41
C ASP A 12 -9.54 4.90 -7.49
N ASN A 13 -9.82 3.72 -8.05
CA ASN A 13 -11.19 3.21 -8.13
C ASN A 13 -11.63 2.64 -6.78
N LYS A 14 -12.58 3.32 -6.13
CA LYS A 14 -13.02 2.95 -4.78
C LYS A 14 -13.67 1.56 -4.73
N ASP A 15 -14.42 1.18 -5.75
CA ASP A 15 -15.03 -0.15 -5.77
C ASP A 15 -13.97 -1.25 -5.79
N THR A 16 -12.94 -1.09 -6.59
CA THR A 16 -11.81 -2.03 -6.61
C THR A 16 -11.08 -2.06 -5.27
N ILE A 17 -10.90 -0.90 -4.65
CA ILE A 17 -10.22 -0.81 -3.36
C ILE A 17 -11.01 -1.53 -2.27
N PHE A 18 -12.29 -1.25 -2.12
CA PHE A 18 -13.11 -1.87 -1.08
C PHE A 18 -13.37 -3.36 -1.33
N ASN A 19 -13.68 -3.72 -2.57
CA ASN A 19 -14.20 -5.05 -2.90
C ASN A 19 -13.12 -6.04 -3.38
N MET A 20 -11.90 -5.58 -3.61
CA MET A 20 -10.81 -6.46 -3.99
C MET A 20 -9.58 -6.23 -3.13
N LEU A 21 -8.98 -5.05 -3.16
CA LEU A 21 -7.69 -4.80 -2.51
C LEU A 21 -7.77 -4.97 -0.99
N SER A 22 -8.64 -4.21 -0.34
CA SER A 22 -8.79 -4.22 1.12
C SER A 22 -9.28 -5.58 1.61
N MET A 23 -10.27 -6.14 0.95
CA MET A 23 -10.82 -7.45 1.28
C MET A 23 -9.74 -8.53 1.19
N TYR A 24 -9.01 -8.59 0.08
CA TYR A 24 -7.96 -9.59 -0.11
C TYR A 24 -6.83 -9.40 0.91
N ALA A 25 -6.36 -8.17 1.08
CA ALA A 25 -5.23 -7.88 1.97
C ALA A 25 -5.53 -8.26 3.42
N ILE A 26 -6.66 -7.82 3.95
CA ILE A 26 -7.04 -8.08 5.34
C ILE A 26 -7.29 -9.57 5.56
N ASN A 27 -8.02 -10.23 4.66
CA ASN A 27 -8.27 -11.67 4.76
C ASN A 27 -6.96 -12.47 4.65
N SER A 28 -6.04 -12.05 3.78
CA SER A 28 -4.75 -12.73 3.62
C SER A 28 -3.97 -12.81 4.91
N VAL A 29 -3.94 -11.73 5.68
CA VAL A 29 -3.26 -11.69 6.98
C VAL A 29 -4.04 -12.49 8.00
N ASN A 30 -5.34 -12.27 8.12
CA ASN A 30 -6.18 -12.90 9.14
C ASN A 30 -6.26 -14.43 8.97
N ARG A 31 -6.18 -14.90 7.73
CA ARG A 31 -6.24 -16.35 7.42
C ARG A 31 -4.86 -16.99 7.26
N GLY A 32 -3.80 -16.20 7.40
CA GLY A 32 -2.43 -16.71 7.31
C GLY A 32 -2.01 -17.15 5.91
N TRP A 33 -2.62 -16.58 4.86
CA TRP A 33 -2.24 -16.89 3.48
C TRP A 33 -0.84 -16.38 3.15
N TRP A 34 -0.46 -15.24 3.73
CA TRP A 34 0.87 -14.65 3.63
C TRP A 34 1.39 -14.31 5.00
N LYS A 35 2.66 -14.60 5.28
CA LYS A 35 3.30 -14.18 6.53
C LYS A 35 3.48 -12.69 6.59
N HIS A 36 3.86 -12.09 5.46
CA HIS A 36 4.10 -10.65 5.35
C HIS A 36 3.34 -10.10 4.15
N LEU A 37 2.59 -9.08 4.39
CA LEU A 37 1.91 -8.33 3.33
C LEU A 37 2.38 -6.89 3.40
N ASN A 38 2.92 -6.41 2.28
CA ASN A 38 3.40 -5.04 2.11
C ASN A 38 2.64 -4.38 0.99
N ILE A 39 2.15 -3.18 1.22
CA ILE A 39 1.44 -2.39 0.22
C ILE A 39 2.27 -1.18 -0.15
N ILE A 40 2.36 -0.87 -1.43
CA ILE A 40 3.09 0.28 -1.95
C ILE A 40 2.11 1.20 -2.64
N LEU A 41 1.93 2.41 -2.08
CA LEU A 41 1.12 3.45 -2.71
C LEU A 41 1.96 4.18 -3.76
N TRP A 42 1.44 4.26 -4.99
CA TRP A 42 2.14 4.93 -6.09
C TRP A 42 1.14 5.50 -7.08
N GLY A 43 1.38 6.71 -7.55
CA GLY A 43 0.51 7.36 -8.52
C GLY A 43 -0.83 7.80 -7.94
N ALA A 44 -1.91 7.48 -8.63
CA ALA A 44 -3.26 7.96 -8.29
C ALA A 44 -3.72 7.55 -6.89
N SER A 45 -3.28 6.41 -6.38
CA SER A 45 -3.63 5.94 -5.03
C SER A 45 -3.14 6.89 -3.95
N VAL A 46 -1.98 7.49 -4.12
CA VAL A 46 -1.42 8.45 -3.14
C VAL A 46 -2.35 9.64 -2.97
N LYS A 47 -2.81 10.21 -4.07
CA LYS A 47 -3.73 11.35 -4.06
C LYS A 47 -5.06 10.99 -3.42
N LEU A 48 -5.61 9.83 -3.77
CA LEU A 48 -6.88 9.36 -3.22
C LEU A 48 -6.78 9.15 -1.71
N VAL A 49 -5.77 8.44 -1.24
CA VAL A 49 -5.58 8.18 0.20
C VAL A 49 -5.48 9.49 0.98
N ALA A 50 -4.77 10.47 0.45
CA ALA A 50 -4.60 11.75 1.12
C ALA A 50 -5.90 12.57 1.24
N ASN A 51 -6.87 12.35 0.35
CA ASN A 51 -8.05 13.20 0.22
C ASN A 51 -9.39 12.52 0.52
N ASP A 52 -9.40 11.23 0.82
CA ASP A 52 -10.63 10.48 1.05
C ASP A 52 -10.63 9.82 2.42
N THR A 53 -11.56 10.25 3.28
CA THR A 53 -11.62 9.77 4.67
C THR A 53 -12.03 8.32 4.78
N GLN A 54 -12.86 7.81 3.88
CA GLN A 54 -13.25 6.40 3.86
C GLN A 54 -12.04 5.52 3.51
N ILE A 55 -11.25 5.94 2.54
CA ILE A 55 -10.03 5.22 2.14
C ILE A 55 -8.98 5.30 3.26
N GLN A 56 -8.86 6.43 3.94
CA GLN A 56 -7.97 6.55 5.12
C GLN A 56 -8.35 5.56 6.21
N THR A 57 -9.64 5.35 6.44
CA THR A 57 -10.13 4.37 7.41
C THR A 57 -9.69 2.95 7.01
N GLU A 58 -9.77 2.61 5.73
CA GLU A 58 -9.29 1.31 5.23
C GLU A 58 -7.77 1.16 5.42
N VAL A 59 -7.01 2.21 5.14
CA VAL A 59 -5.56 2.21 5.34
C VAL A 59 -5.21 1.97 6.82
N LEU A 60 -5.88 2.66 7.73
CA LEU A 60 -5.67 2.48 9.17
C LEU A 60 -6.03 1.05 9.61
N GLU A 61 -7.11 0.49 9.10
CA GLU A 61 -7.51 -0.88 9.40
C GLU A 61 -6.47 -1.89 8.91
N MET A 62 -5.95 -1.70 7.69
CA MET A 62 -4.88 -2.55 7.16
C MET A 62 -3.63 -2.50 8.04
N ILE A 63 -3.22 -1.31 8.47
CA ILE A 63 -2.06 -1.14 9.36
C ILE A 63 -2.31 -1.85 10.69
N GLN A 64 -3.50 -1.70 11.27
CA GLN A 64 -3.85 -2.38 12.53
C GLN A 64 -3.83 -3.90 12.39
N THR A 65 -4.14 -4.41 11.22
CA THR A 65 -4.09 -5.85 10.94
C THR A 65 -2.65 -6.39 10.85
N GLY A 66 -1.67 -5.50 10.73
CA GLY A 66 -0.26 -5.87 10.66
C GLY A 66 0.35 -5.72 9.26
N ILE A 67 -0.38 -5.12 8.33
CA ILE A 67 0.12 -4.85 6.98
C ILE A 67 1.05 -3.64 7.03
N THR A 68 2.21 -3.74 6.36
CA THR A 68 3.10 -2.60 6.19
C THR A 68 2.69 -1.83 4.94
N ILE A 69 2.73 -0.51 5.02
CA ILE A 69 2.37 0.35 3.89
C ILE A 69 3.48 1.36 3.66
N GLU A 70 4.00 1.36 2.45
CA GLU A 70 5.01 2.29 1.96
C GLU A 70 4.37 3.20 0.91
N ALA A 71 4.86 4.41 0.76
CA ALA A 71 4.36 5.33 -0.26
C ALA A 71 5.50 6.01 -1.00
N CYS A 72 5.30 6.23 -2.29
CA CYS A 72 6.24 6.93 -3.15
C CYS A 72 6.37 8.40 -2.71
N GLN A 73 7.56 8.79 -2.26
CA GLN A 73 7.83 10.15 -1.80
C GLN A 73 7.67 11.17 -2.91
N ASP A 74 8.11 10.86 -4.13
CA ASP A 74 7.92 11.75 -5.28
C ASP A 74 6.46 12.09 -5.51
N CYS A 75 5.58 11.09 -5.41
CA CYS A 75 4.14 11.30 -5.56
C CYS A 75 3.61 12.17 -4.43
N CYS A 76 4.02 11.90 -3.19
CA CYS A 76 3.61 12.70 -2.03
C CYS A 76 4.02 14.17 -2.18
N GLU A 77 5.23 14.43 -2.65
CA GLU A 77 5.74 15.77 -2.89
C GLU A 77 4.97 16.46 -4.02
N THR A 78 4.77 15.75 -5.13
CA THR A 78 4.05 16.28 -6.29
C THR A 78 2.63 16.69 -5.93
N PHE A 79 1.94 15.89 -5.14
CA PHE A 79 0.57 16.19 -4.71
C PHE A 79 0.50 17.08 -3.45
N GLY A 80 1.63 17.36 -2.81
CA GLY A 80 1.68 18.19 -1.60
C GLY A 80 1.03 17.51 -0.38
N VAL A 81 1.14 16.21 -0.26
CA VAL A 81 0.40 15.42 0.74
C VAL A 81 1.29 14.61 1.68
N THR A 82 2.59 14.88 1.71
CA THR A 82 3.55 14.11 2.48
C THR A 82 3.15 13.97 3.95
N SER A 83 2.82 15.08 4.61
CA SER A 83 2.43 15.05 6.03
C SER A 83 1.18 14.24 6.27
N THR A 84 0.17 14.38 5.41
CA THR A 84 -1.09 13.65 5.53
C THR A 84 -0.85 12.14 5.46
N ILE A 85 -0.06 11.71 4.49
CA ILE A 85 0.25 10.29 4.32
C ILE A 85 1.07 9.76 5.49
N LYS A 86 2.12 10.47 5.91
CA LYS A 86 2.93 10.08 7.07
C LYS A 86 2.11 9.96 8.35
N ASN A 87 1.16 10.86 8.57
CA ASN A 87 0.34 10.87 9.77
C ASN A 87 -0.60 9.66 9.87
N LEU A 88 -0.84 8.97 8.76
CA LEU A 88 -1.60 7.72 8.77
C LEU A 88 -0.78 6.52 9.26
N GLY A 89 0.53 6.66 9.40
CA GLY A 89 1.41 5.55 9.75
C GLY A 89 2.05 4.88 8.54
N VAL A 90 1.99 5.53 7.38
CA VAL A 90 2.61 5.05 6.14
C VAL A 90 4.07 5.48 6.09
N ASP A 91 4.95 4.57 5.68
CA ASP A 91 6.37 4.83 5.50
C ASP A 91 6.59 5.51 4.14
N VAL A 92 6.84 6.80 4.15
CA VAL A 92 7.06 7.60 2.94
C VAL A 92 8.55 7.66 2.63
N LYS A 93 8.92 7.17 1.45
CA LYS A 93 10.31 7.19 0.97
C LYS A 93 10.34 7.09 -0.55
N TYR A 94 11.50 7.37 -1.13
CA TYR A 94 11.70 7.17 -2.57
C TYR A 94 11.65 5.68 -2.87
N MET A 95 10.64 5.27 -3.64
CA MET A 95 10.32 3.84 -3.84
C MET A 95 10.96 3.21 -5.06
N GLY A 96 11.61 3.99 -5.92
CA GLY A 96 12.24 3.43 -7.12
C GLY A 96 13.26 2.33 -6.81
N ALA A 97 14.20 2.61 -5.93
CA ALA A 97 15.21 1.65 -5.54
C ALA A 97 14.63 0.47 -4.74
N PRO A 98 13.80 0.68 -3.70
CA PRO A 98 13.19 -0.44 -2.98
C PRO A 98 12.34 -1.35 -3.88
N LEU A 99 11.48 -0.79 -4.73
CA LEU A 99 10.66 -1.61 -5.64
C LEU A 99 11.55 -2.43 -6.58
N THR A 100 12.58 -1.80 -7.14
CA THR A 100 13.52 -2.49 -8.01
C THR A 100 14.19 -3.66 -7.27
N GLN A 101 14.57 -3.44 -6.02
CA GLN A 101 15.21 -4.48 -5.21
C GLN A 101 14.26 -5.63 -4.92
N TYR A 102 12.99 -5.34 -4.60
CA TYR A 102 11.98 -6.39 -4.40
C TYR A 102 11.86 -7.28 -5.64
N ILE A 103 11.81 -6.67 -6.82
CA ILE A 103 11.71 -7.41 -8.08
C ILE A 103 12.96 -8.25 -8.33
N LYS A 104 14.14 -7.67 -8.13
CA LYS A 104 15.42 -8.38 -8.33
C LYS A 104 15.59 -9.54 -7.36
N ASP A 105 15.08 -9.40 -6.14
CA ASP A 105 15.14 -10.46 -5.13
C ASP A 105 14.11 -11.56 -5.36
N GLY A 106 13.29 -11.45 -6.39
CA GLY A 106 12.27 -12.45 -6.71
C GLY A 106 11.05 -12.41 -5.80
N GLU A 107 10.83 -11.30 -5.10
CA GLU A 107 9.63 -11.13 -4.28
C GLU A 107 8.39 -11.04 -5.17
N LYS A 108 7.27 -11.55 -4.66
CA LYS A 108 6.01 -11.52 -5.40
C LYS A 108 5.44 -10.11 -5.42
N ILE A 109 5.01 -9.65 -6.57
CA ILE A 109 4.38 -8.34 -6.77
C ILE A 109 3.04 -8.55 -7.44
N LEU A 110 1.98 -8.05 -6.81
CA LEU A 110 0.65 -7.96 -7.40
C LEU A 110 0.35 -6.48 -7.62
N THR A 111 0.03 -6.10 -8.85
CA THR A 111 -0.29 -4.70 -9.18
C THR A 111 -1.79 -4.52 -9.32
N ILE A 112 -2.31 -3.52 -8.64
CA ILE A 112 -3.74 -3.17 -8.69
C ILE A 112 -3.89 -1.69 -9.01
#